data_400e3e139e0f49c992ba00dc97912387
#
_entry.id   400e3e139e0f49c992ba00dc97912387
#
_cell.length_a   1.000
_cell.length_b   1.000
_cell.length_c   1.000
_cell.angle_alpha   90.00
_cell.angle_beta   90.00
_cell.angle_gamma   90.00
#
_symmetry.space_group_name_H-M   'P 1'
#
loop_
_entity.id
_entity.type
_entity.pdbx_description
1 polymer ?
#
loop_
_entity_poly.entity_id
_entity_poly.type
_entity_poly.pdbx_seq_one_letter_code
_entity_poly.pdbx_strand_id
1 'polypeptide(L)'
;IKKHPKLLVTGVWCIADIEYEPSEDKQIIPWILASIKPIQLSQFDFESYLSARKKFTTEEWIDLLLQSIGFNPELFGKRSKLLQLLRLVPFVERNYNLIELGPKGTGKSHIYSEFSPHGMLISGGEVSVPKLFVNNNTGKIGLVGYWDIVAFDEFAGKQKKVDKGLVDILKNYLANKTFSRGVETLGAEASMAFIGNTKH
;
A
#
# COMPACT_ATOMS: atom_id res chain seq x y z
N ILE A 1 23.50 -2.14 1.20
CA ILE A 1 22.71 -3.11 0.43
C ILE A 1 22.88 -4.53 0.98
N LYS A 2 24.11 -5.04 1.18
CA LYS A 2 24.33 -6.41 1.73
C LYS A 2 23.70 -6.62 3.12
N LYS A 3 23.61 -5.57 3.96
CA LYS A 3 22.99 -5.62 5.30
C LYS A 3 21.45 -5.46 5.27
N HIS A 4 20.90 -4.91 4.19
CA HIS A 4 19.47 -4.61 4.09
C HIS A 4 18.97 -4.92 2.67
N PRO A 5 18.79 -6.21 2.33
CA PRO A 5 18.40 -6.62 0.97
C PRO A 5 17.01 -6.12 0.56
N LYS A 6 16.12 -5.87 1.51
CA LYS A 6 14.78 -5.32 1.26
C LYS A 6 14.79 -3.86 0.74
N LEU A 7 15.87 -3.11 0.92
CA LEU A 7 16.02 -1.75 0.39
C LEU A 7 15.79 -1.63 -1.12
N LEU A 8 16.07 -2.69 -1.87
CA LEU A 8 15.93 -2.70 -3.32
C LEU A 8 14.57 -3.20 -3.80
N VAL A 9 13.76 -3.77 -2.91
CA VAL A 9 12.52 -4.46 -3.29
C VAL A 9 11.27 -3.70 -2.85
N THR A 10 11.26 -3.15 -1.65
CA THR A 10 10.02 -2.63 -1.02
C THR A 10 10.21 -1.25 -0.43
N GLY A 11 11.13 -0.46 -0.64
CA GLY A 11 11.35 0.77 0.11
C GLY A 11 11.50 0.54 1.62
N VAL A 12 12.23 1.40 2.29
CA VAL A 12 12.49 1.34 3.72
C VAL A 12 12.30 2.73 4.30
N TRP A 13 11.53 2.84 5.36
CA TRP A 13 11.53 4.06 6.16
C TRP A 13 12.89 4.22 6.84
N CYS A 14 13.53 5.35 6.60
CA CYS A 14 14.87 5.60 7.11
C CYS A 14 15.11 7.10 7.34
N ILE A 15 16.07 7.39 8.20
CA ILE A 15 16.73 8.68 8.21
C ILE A 15 17.91 8.56 7.26
N ALA A 16 18.00 9.44 6.29
CA ALA A 16 19.05 9.44 5.29
C ALA A 16 19.74 10.80 5.25
N ASP A 17 21.08 10.77 5.21
CA ASP A 17 21.88 11.95 4.93
C ASP A 17 22.18 11.96 3.43
N ILE A 18 21.77 13.01 2.76
CA ILE A 18 21.95 13.18 1.33
C ILE A 18 22.90 14.35 1.10
N GLU A 19 23.99 14.09 0.42
CA GLU A 19 24.98 15.09 0.03
C GLU A 19 24.86 15.40 -1.45
N TYR A 20 25.19 16.64 -1.79
CA TYR A 20 25.22 17.09 -3.18
C TYR A 20 26.66 17.32 -3.60
N GLU A 21 27.17 16.49 -4.52
CA GLU A 21 28.47 16.68 -5.16
C GLU A 21 28.26 17.14 -6.61
N PRO A 22 28.54 18.41 -6.92
CA PRO A 22 28.42 18.90 -8.28
C PRO A 22 29.41 18.18 -9.20
N SER A 23 28.94 17.67 -10.33
CA SER A 23 29.76 17.04 -11.35
C SER A 23 29.60 17.80 -12.68
N GLU A 24 30.69 18.00 -13.41
CA GLU A 24 30.64 18.54 -14.77
C GLU A 24 30.08 17.50 -15.77
N ASP A 25 30.16 16.23 -15.42
CA ASP A 25 29.59 15.14 -16.22
C ASP A 25 28.10 15.01 -15.95
N LYS A 26 27.28 15.36 -16.95
CA LYS A 26 25.81 15.28 -16.89
C LYS A 26 25.26 13.86 -16.75
N GLN A 27 26.09 12.82 -16.93
CA GLN A 27 25.67 11.43 -16.73
C GLN A 27 25.80 10.99 -15.26
N ILE A 28 26.52 11.73 -14.44
CA ILE A 28 26.68 11.42 -13.02
C ILE A 28 25.57 12.10 -12.24
N ILE A 29 24.86 11.29 -11.47
CA ILE A 29 23.83 11.79 -10.54
C ILE A 29 24.54 12.49 -9.38
N PRO A 30 24.34 13.82 -9.17
CA PRO A 30 25.09 14.58 -8.19
C PRO A 30 24.67 14.34 -6.73
N TRP A 31 23.66 13.53 -6.51
CA TRP A 31 23.14 13.21 -5.18
C TRP A 31 23.75 11.92 -4.66
N ILE A 32 24.40 12.00 -3.51
CA ILE A 32 25.04 10.87 -2.83
C ILE A 32 24.30 10.59 -1.53
N LEU A 33 23.99 9.33 -1.30
CA LEU A 33 23.49 8.85 -0.02
C LEU A 33 24.68 8.61 0.91
N ALA A 34 25.00 9.61 1.75
CA ALA A 34 26.15 9.56 2.66
C ALA A 34 25.91 8.57 3.79
N SER A 35 24.70 8.57 4.39
CA SER A 35 24.33 7.59 5.40
C SER A 35 22.86 7.21 5.29
N ILE A 36 22.53 6.01 5.81
CA ILE A 36 21.17 5.54 5.93
C ILE A 36 20.98 4.81 7.25
N LYS A 37 20.00 5.27 8.05
CA LYS A 37 19.58 4.63 9.29
C LYS A 37 18.16 4.13 9.14
N PRO A 38 17.94 2.82 8.92
CA PRO A 38 16.60 2.27 8.85
C PRO A 38 15.83 2.50 10.15
N ILE A 39 14.59 2.98 10.03
CA ILE A 39 13.68 3.16 11.18
C ILE A 39 12.82 1.91 11.37
N GLN A 40 12.62 1.15 10.30
CA GLN A 40 11.85 -0.09 10.36
C GLN A 40 12.57 -1.11 11.25
N LEU A 41 11.79 -1.74 12.11
CA LEU A 41 12.26 -2.85 12.91
C LEU A 41 12.68 -3.99 11.98
N SER A 42 13.95 -4.37 12.03
CA SER A 42 14.49 -5.49 11.27
C SER A 42 14.03 -6.84 11.81
N GLN A 43 13.54 -6.86 13.05
CA GLN A 43 13.04 -8.04 13.74
C GLN A 43 11.74 -7.68 14.45
N PHE A 44 10.72 -8.51 14.24
CA PHE A 44 9.46 -8.46 14.95
C PHE A 44 9.44 -9.59 15.97
N ASP A 45 9.38 -9.23 17.25
CA ASP A 45 9.25 -10.20 18.34
C ASP A 45 7.79 -10.66 18.46
N PHE A 46 7.46 -11.70 17.72
CA PHE A 46 6.12 -12.26 17.65
C PHE A 46 5.65 -12.83 19.00
N GLU A 47 6.53 -13.44 19.77
CA GLU A 47 6.18 -14.02 21.06
C GLU A 47 5.82 -12.95 22.09
N SER A 48 6.60 -11.89 22.16
CA SER A 48 6.29 -10.72 23.00
C SER A 48 4.98 -10.06 22.58
N TYR A 49 4.72 -9.95 21.30
CA TYR A 49 3.45 -9.43 20.77
C TYR A 49 2.26 -10.29 21.19
N LEU A 50 2.34 -11.61 21.03
CA LEU A 50 1.29 -12.55 21.44
C LEU A 50 1.05 -12.50 22.97
N SER A 51 2.13 -12.41 23.73
CA SER A 51 2.05 -12.30 25.19
C SER A 51 1.38 -11.00 25.63
N ALA A 52 1.69 -9.90 24.95
CA ALA A 52 1.02 -8.62 25.17
C ALA A 52 -0.48 -8.71 24.78
N ARG A 53 -0.81 -9.27 23.62
CA ARG A 53 -2.19 -9.44 23.16
C ARG A 53 -3.07 -10.17 24.18
N LYS A 54 -2.55 -11.18 24.87
CA LYS A 54 -3.27 -11.97 25.87
C LYS A 54 -3.68 -11.16 27.11
N LYS A 55 -3.03 -10.02 27.36
CA LYS A 55 -3.33 -9.13 28.50
C LYS A 55 -4.52 -8.19 28.25
N PHE A 56 -4.98 -8.11 27.01
CA PHE A 56 -6.09 -7.27 26.60
C PHE A 56 -7.34 -8.10 26.33
N THR A 57 -8.49 -7.57 26.70
CA THR A 57 -9.77 -8.04 26.17
C THR A 57 -9.87 -7.73 24.67
N THR A 58 -10.80 -8.33 23.99
CA THR A 58 -11.00 -8.04 22.56
C THR A 58 -11.38 -6.58 22.31
N GLU A 59 -12.17 -5.99 23.20
CA GLU A 59 -12.61 -4.59 23.07
C GLU A 59 -11.45 -3.62 23.29
N GLU A 60 -10.66 -3.81 24.33
CA GLU A 60 -9.44 -3.01 24.56
C GLU A 60 -8.45 -3.13 23.41
N TRP A 61 -8.31 -4.31 22.81
CA TRP A 61 -7.44 -4.51 21.67
C TRP A 61 -7.94 -3.78 20.42
N ILE A 62 -9.25 -3.78 20.16
CA ILE A 62 -9.89 -2.99 19.11
C ILE A 62 -9.58 -1.51 19.33
N ASP A 63 -9.72 -1.02 20.54
CA ASP A 63 -9.47 0.38 20.89
C ASP A 63 -7.99 0.75 20.72
N LEU A 64 -7.08 -0.12 21.11
CA LEU A 64 -5.66 0.06 20.89
C LEU A 64 -5.31 0.14 19.39
N LEU A 65 -5.88 -0.73 18.56
CA LEU A 65 -5.67 -0.69 17.11
C LEU A 65 -6.21 0.60 16.49
N LEU A 66 -7.38 1.08 16.94
CA LEU A 66 -7.93 2.36 16.48
C LEU A 66 -7.04 3.55 16.85
N GLN A 67 -6.52 3.55 18.08
CA GLN A 67 -5.57 4.58 18.52
C GLN A 67 -4.29 4.55 17.69
N SER A 68 -3.80 3.37 17.33
CA SER A 68 -2.58 3.23 16.52
C SER A 68 -2.70 3.84 15.11
N ILE A 69 -3.91 3.95 14.58
CA ILE A 69 -4.20 4.61 13.30
C ILE A 69 -4.72 6.05 13.46
N GLY A 70 -4.61 6.61 14.67
CA GLY A 70 -4.89 8.02 14.94
C GLY A 70 -6.34 8.36 15.28
N PHE A 71 -7.19 7.38 15.58
CA PHE A 71 -8.57 7.62 15.99
C PHE A 71 -8.74 7.60 17.51
N ASN A 72 -9.66 8.42 18.00
CA ASN A 72 -10.13 8.31 19.38
C ASN A 72 -11.31 7.29 19.44
N PRO A 73 -11.10 6.09 20.05
CA PRO A 73 -12.13 5.04 20.07
C PRO A 73 -13.39 5.42 20.86
N GLU A 74 -13.30 6.37 21.80
CA GLU A 74 -14.45 6.81 22.59
C GLU A 74 -15.53 7.50 21.73
N LEU A 75 -15.14 8.06 20.58
CA LEU A 75 -16.05 8.73 19.65
C LEU A 75 -16.81 7.76 18.75
N PHE A 76 -16.49 6.47 18.80
CA PHE A 76 -17.07 5.47 17.91
C PHE A 76 -17.91 4.43 18.64
N GLY A 77 -19.12 4.19 18.14
CA GLY A 77 -19.87 2.99 18.51
C GLY A 77 -19.24 1.71 17.95
N LYS A 78 -19.59 0.56 18.50
CA LYS A 78 -19.02 -0.76 18.17
C LYS A 78 -18.96 -1.04 16.66
N ARG A 79 -20.05 -0.78 15.93
CA ARG A 79 -20.08 -0.99 14.47
C ARG A 79 -19.07 -0.09 13.74
N SER A 80 -18.97 1.18 14.13
CA SER A 80 -18.04 2.12 13.50
C SER A 80 -16.59 1.75 13.79
N LYS A 81 -16.26 1.27 14.99
CA LYS A 81 -14.95 0.74 15.33
C LYS A 81 -14.54 -0.38 14.37
N LEU A 82 -15.43 -1.36 14.16
CA LEU A 82 -15.17 -2.48 13.25
C LEU A 82 -15.02 -2.04 11.79
N LEU A 83 -15.81 -1.05 11.34
CA LEU A 83 -15.67 -0.49 9.99
C LEU A 83 -14.33 0.24 9.79
N GLN A 84 -13.81 0.90 10.83
CA GLN A 84 -12.48 1.50 10.74
C GLN A 84 -11.38 0.43 10.66
N LEU A 85 -11.50 -0.66 11.42
CA LEU A 85 -10.53 -1.77 11.37
C LEU A 85 -10.61 -2.54 10.05
N LEU A 86 -11.77 -2.58 9.38
CA LEU A 86 -11.90 -3.21 8.06
C LEU A 86 -10.94 -2.62 7.03
N ARG A 87 -10.58 -1.34 7.16
CA ARG A 87 -9.59 -0.66 6.31
C ARG A 87 -8.19 -1.25 6.42
N LEU A 88 -7.88 -1.91 7.54
CA LEU A 88 -6.57 -2.51 7.80
C LEU A 88 -6.47 -3.93 7.24
N VAL A 89 -7.59 -4.58 6.97
CA VAL A 89 -7.61 -5.96 6.50
C VAL A 89 -6.83 -6.14 5.19
N PRO A 90 -6.91 -5.25 4.18
CA PRO A 90 -6.14 -5.38 2.95
C PRO A 90 -4.61 -5.37 3.12
N PHE A 91 -4.08 -4.89 4.25
CA PHE A 91 -2.65 -4.92 4.54
C PHE A 91 -2.16 -6.28 5.07
N VAL A 92 -3.07 -7.09 5.61
CA VAL A 92 -2.73 -8.35 6.29
C VAL A 92 -3.31 -9.58 5.59
N GLU A 93 -4.42 -9.41 4.85
CA GLU A 93 -5.06 -10.47 4.09
C GLU A 93 -4.73 -10.35 2.60
N ARG A 94 -4.34 -11.45 1.99
CA ARG A 94 -3.98 -11.49 0.58
C ARG A 94 -5.19 -11.36 -0.31
N ASN A 95 -5.11 -10.48 -1.31
CA ASN A 95 -6.20 -10.26 -2.26
C ASN A 95 -7.55 -9.92 -1.60
N TYR A 96 -7.50 -9.20 -0.51
CA TYR A 96 -8.69 -8.65 0.13
C TYR A 96 -9.02 -7.30 -0.51
N ASN A 97 -9.87 -7.34 -1.52
CA ASN A 97 -10.19 -6.16 -2.31
C ASN A 97 -11.42 -5.45 -1.73
N LEU A 98 -11.36 -4.11 -1.64
CA LEU A 98 -12.47 -3.32 -1.12
C LEU A 98 -12.69 -2.03 -1.91
N ILE A 99 -13.91 -1.53 -1.82
CA ILE A 99 -14.30 -0.21 -2.30
C ILE A 99 -14.74 0.60 -1.08
N GLU A 100 -14.10 1.74 -0.88
CA GLU A 100 -14.41 2.65 0.20
C GLU A 100 -14.97 3.96 -0.35
N LEU A 101 -16.25 4.19 -0.14
CA LEU A 101 -16.95 5.41 -0.53
C LEU A 101 -17.35 6.21 0.70
N GLY A 102 -17.16 7.52 0.68
CA GLY A 102 -17.54 8.37 1.80
C GLY A 102 -17.13 9.83 1.61
N PRO A 103 -17.52 10.70 2.54
CA PRO A 103 -17.22 12.12 2.47
C PRO A 103 -15.70 12.38 2.53
N LYS A 104 -15.29 13.56 2.07
CA LYS A 104 -13.91 14.04 2.18
C LYS A 104 -13.52 14.18 3.66
N GLY A 105 -12.22 14.07 3.96
CA GLY A 105 -11.68 14.32 5.31
C GLY A 105 -11.86 13.16 6.30
N THR A 106 -12.26 11.96 5.87
CA THR A 106 -12.44 10.80 6.75
C THR A 106 -11.22 9.89 6.85
N GLY A 107 -10.04 10.37 6.42
CA GLY A 107 -8.78 9.63 6.53
C GLY A 107 -8.60 8.48 5.54
N LYS A 108 -9.47 8.35 4.51
CA LYS A 108 -9.39 7.23 3.55
C LYS A 108 -8.01 7.13 2.89
N SER A 109 -7.60 8.18 2.19
CA SER A 109 -6.32 8.19 1.46
C SER A 109 -5.12 8.10 2.40
N HIS A 110 -5.20 8.74 3.58
CA HIS A 110 -4.14 8.74 4.58
C HIS A 110 -3.76 7.33 5.06
N ILE A 111 -4.75 6.48 5.33
CA ILE A 111 -4.50 5.10 5.78
C ILE A 111 -3.69 4.33 4.75
N TYR A 112 -3.98 4.49 3.45
CA TYR A 112 -3.31 3.73 2.40
C TYR A 112 -1.99 4.35 1.93
N SER A 113 -1.72 5.63 2.24
CA SER A 113 -0.45 6.28 1.88
C SER A 113 0.56 6.32 3.01
N GLU A 114 0.11 6.52 4.27
CA GLU A 114 1.01 6.86 5.37
C GLU A 114 1.07 5.80 6.49
N PHE A 115 0.03 4.97 6.61
CA PHE A 115 -0.07 4.03 7.73
C PHE A 115 0.96 2.92 7.67
N SER A 116 1.24 2.39 6.49
CA SER A 116 2.17 1.27 6.32
C SER A 116 3.14 1.51 5.18
N PRO A 117 4.43 1.16 5.36
CA PRO A 117 5.41 1.20 4.28
C PRO A 117 5.17 0.12 3.21
N HIS A 118 4.18 -0.72 3.38
CA HIS A 118 3.80 -1.78 2.44
C HIS A 118 2.56 -1.44 1.61
N GLY A 119 2.05 -0.23 1.72
CA GLY A 119 0.95 0.30 0.92
C GLY A 119 1.41 1.30 -0.14
N MET A 120 0.73 1.30 -1.27
CA MET A 120 0.94 2.26 -2.35
C MET A 120 -0.37 2.93 -2.71
N LEU A 121 -0.44 4.25 -2.57
CA LEU A 121 -1.58 5.04 -3.03
C LEU A 121 -1.29 5.64 -4.40
N ILE A 122 -2.17 5.41 -5.34
CA ILE A 122 -2.16 6.02 -6.66
C ILE A 122 -3.28 7.04 -6.70
N SER A 123 -2.93 8.33 -6.78
CA SER A 123 -3.90 9.42 -6.86
C SER A 123 -3.83 10.11 -8.23
N GLY A 124 -5.00 10.37 -8.81
CA GLY A 124 -5.20 11.30 -9.94
C GLY A 124 -4.53 10.97 -11.26
N GLY A 125 -3.87 9.83 -11.42
CA GLY A 125 -3.10 9.46 -12.60
C GLY A 125 -3.73 8.35 -13.44
N GLU A 126 -3.36 8.28 -14.72
CA GLU A 126 -3.61 7.09 -15.53
C GLU A 126 -2.64 5.99 -15.10
N VAL A 127 -3.19 4.86 -14.69
CA VAL A 127 -2.40 3.66 -14.38
C VAL A 127 -2.40 2.78 -15.61
N SER A 128 -1.22 2.50 -16.13
CA SER A 128 -1.08 1.56 -17.24
C SER A 128 -0.95 0.13 -16.75
N VAL A 129 -1.36 -0.82 -17.60
CA VAL A 129 -1.19 -2.26 -17.34
C VAL A 129 0.27 -2.62 -17.00
N PRO A 130 1.29 -2.14 -17.75
CA PRO A 130 2.69 -2.42 -17.41
C PRO A 130 3.14 -1.91 -16.04
N LYS A 131 2.59 -0.78 -15.59
CA LYS A 131 2.93 -0.23 -14.27
C LYS A 131 2.30 -1.04 -13.15
N LEU A 132 1.08 -1.49 -13.33
CA LEU A 132 0.33 -2.19 -12.29
C LEU A 132 0.68 -3.68 -12.22
N PHE A 133 0.76 -4.36 -13.34
CA PHE A 133 0.89 -5.82 -13.42
C PHE A 133 2.27 -6.27 -13.93
N VAL A 134 2.54 -6.13 -15.20
CA VAL A 134 3.79 -6.56 -15.81
C VAL A 134 4.10 -5.74 -17.07
N ASN A 135 5.36 -5.39 -17.23
CA ASN A 135 5.87 -4.83 -18.48
C ASN A 135 6.35 -5.99 -19.38
N ASN A 136 5.59 -6.29 -20.41
CA ASN A 136 5.87 -7.39 -21.33
C ASN A 136 7.22 -7.25 -22.05
N ASN A 137 7.67 -6.01 -22.32
CA ASN A 137 8.94 -5.76 -23.03
C ASN A 137 10.16 -6.06 -22.14
N THR A 138 10.10 -5.72 -20.86
CA THR A 138 11.22 -5.88 -19.91
C THR A 138 11.08 -7.08 -19.00
N GLY A 139 9.90 -7.70 -18.94
CA GLY A 139 9.57 -8.78 -18.02
C GLY A 139 9.47 -8.38 -16.55
N LYS A 140 9.54 -7.07 -16.24
CA LYS A 140 9.46 -6.58 -14.85
C LYS A 140 8.02 -6.64 -14.36
N ILE A 141 7.83 -7.24 -13.19
CA ILE A 141 6.54 -7.25 -12.48
C ILE A 141 6.26 -5.83 -11.97
N GLY A 142 4.99 -5.44 -12.05
CA GLY A 142 4.52 -4.13 -11.61
C GLY A 142 4.17 -4.08 -10.12
N LEU A 143 3.40 -3.07 -9.72
CA LEU A 143 3.12 -2.75 -8.33
C LEU A 143 2.52 -3.92 -7.54
N VAL A 144 1.65 -4.72 -8.13
CA VAL A 144 1.00 -5.86 -7.46
C VAL A 144 1.97 -6.97 -7.02
N GLY A 145 3.19 -6.98 -7.53
CA GLY A 145 4.22 -7.94 -7.12
C GLY A 145 5.11 -7.46 -5.97
N TYR A 146 4.98 -6.18 -5.55
CA TYR A 146 5.88 -5.60 -4.55
C TYR A 146 5.16 -5.06 -3.32
N TRP A 147 3.88 -4.71 -3.44
CA TRP A 147 3.11 -4.08 -2.38
C TRP A 147 2.06 -5.04 -1.83
N ASP A 148 1.79 -4.95 -0.53
CA ASP A 148 0.71 -5.72 0.10
C ASP A 148 -0.65 -5.15 -0.31
N ILE A 149 -0.72 -3.83 -0.52
CA ILE A 149 -1.91 -3.16 -1.01
C ILE A 149 -1.57 -2.07 -2.03
N VAL A 150 -2.38 -2.01 -3.09
CA VAL A 150 -2.40 -0.91 -4.06
C VAL A 150 -3.75 -0.23 -3.99
N ALA A 151 -3.77 1.00 -3.52
CA ALA A 151 -4.98 1.81 -3.39
C ALA A 151 -5.09 2.83 -4.54
N PHE A 152 -6.30 3.05 -5.01
CA PHE A 152 -6.63 4.00 -6.07
C PHE A 152 -7.51 5.11 -5.51
N ASP A 153 -6.98 6.33 -5.43
CA ASP A 153 -7.76 7.49 -5.04
C ASP A 153 -8.39 8.17 -6.27
N GLU A 154 -9.66 8.54 -6.13
CA GLU A 154 -10.45 9.13 -7.21
C GLU A 154 -10.54 8.26 -8.49
N PHE A 155 -10.52 6.93 -8.34
CA PHE A 155 -10.60 5.98 -9.45
C PHE A 155 -11.83 6.23 -10.35
N ALA A 156 -12.94 6.67 -9.76
CA ALA A 156 -14.17 7.04 -10.47
C ALA A 156 -14.25 8.54 -10.82
N GLY A 157 -13.13 9.26 -10.80
CA GLY A 157 -13.05 10.70 -11.09
C GLY A 157 -13.58 11.02 -12.48
N LYS A 158 -14.33 12.13 -12.57
CA LYS A 158 -15.05 12.57 -13.74
C LYS A 158 -14.19 12.57 -15.01
N GLN A 159 -14.68 11.92 -16.07
CA GLN A 159 -14.32 12.09 -17.49
C GLN A 159 -13.04 11.42 -18.03
N LYS A 160 -12.33 10.61 -17.30
CA LYS A 160 -11.27 9.82 -17.95
C LYS A 160 -11.83 8.49 -18.44
N LYS A 161 -11.67 8.22 -19.73
CA LYS A 161 -11.93 6.88 -20.30
C LYS A 161 -10.88 5.95 -19.70
N VAL A 162 -11.31 5.09 -18.79
CA VAL A 162 -10.46 4.01 -18.29
C VAL A 162 -10.16 3.07 -19.48
N ASP A 163 -8.91 2.72 -19.64
CA ASP A 163 -8.50 1.75 -20.66
C ASP A 163 -9.27 0.43 -20.46
N LYS A 164 -10.00 -0.01 -21.49
CA LYS A 164 -10.78 -1.25 -21.44
C LYS A 164 -9.90 -2.45 -21.12
N GLY A 165 -8.70 -2.50 -21.68
CA GLY A 165 -7.75 -3.58 -21.42
C GLY A 165 -7.33 -3.63 -19.95
N LEU A 166 -7.12 -2.47 -19.31
CA LEU A 166 -6.83 -2.41 -17.87
C LEU A 166 -8.02 -2.91 -17.05
N VAL A 167 -9.25 -2.52 -17.40
CA VAL A 167 -10.46 -2.95 -16.67
C VAL A 167 -10.62 -4.46 -16.73
N ASP A 168 -10.40 -5.08 -17.90
CA ASP A 168 -10.57 -6.51 -18.06
C ASP A 168 -9.49 -7.30 -17.29
N ILE A 169 -8.24 -6.83 -17.29
CA ILE A 169 -7.18 -7.44 -16.48
C ILE A 169 -7.46 -7.26 -14.98
N LEU A 170 -7.92 -6.08 -14.57
CA LEU A 170 -8.33 -5.83 -13.17
C LEU A 170 -9.44 -6.79 -12.74
N LYS A 171 -10.49 -6.96 -13.54
CA LYS A 171 -11.60 -7.90 -13.23
C LYS A 171 -11.06 -9.32 -13.05
N ASN A 172 -10.19 -9.77 -13.96
CA ASN A 172 -9.59 -11.09 -13.87
C ASN A 172 -8.73 -11.23 -12.60
N TYR A 173 -7.91 -10.23 -12.29
CA TYR A 173 -7.08 -10.22 -11.10
C TYR A 173 -7.92 -10.25 -9.81
N LEU A 174 -8.95 -9.43 -9.71
CA LEU A 174 -9.85 -9.37 -8.56
C LEU A 174 -10.60 -10.71 -8.33
N ALA A 175 -10.93 -11.42 -9.41
CA ALA A 175 -11.63 -12.70 -9.35
C ALA A 175 -10.69 -13.88 -9.09
N ASN A 176 -9.57 -13.93 -9.79
CA ASN A 176 -8.73 -15.13 -9.89
C ASN A 176 -7.34 -14.98 -9.25
N LYS A 177 -6.98 -13.79 -8.74
CA LYS A 177 -5.67 -13.48 -8.15
C LYS A 177 -4.49 -13.67 -9.12
N THR A 178 -4.77 -13.64 -10.41
CA THR A 178 -3.79 -13.88 -11.47
C THR A 178 -3.89 -12.85 -12.57
N PHE A 179 -2.81 -12.67 -13.29
CA PHE A 179 -2.74 -11.84 -14.49
C PHE A 179 -1.81 -12.49 -15.52
N SER A 180 -2.03 -12.15 -16.80
CA SER A 180 -1.28 -12.76 -17.90
C SER A 180 -0.02 -11.96 -18.24
N ARG A 181 1.07 -12.69 -18.53
CA ARG A 181 2.31 -12.19 -19.10
C ARG A 181 2.60 -12.97 -20.38
N GLY A 182 2.20 -12.42 -21.53
CA GLY A 182 2.27 -13.17 -22.77
C GLY A 182 1.47 -14.46 -22.67
N VAL A 183 2.17 -15.60 -22.74
CA VAL A 183 1.56 -16.93 -22.59
C VAL A 183 1.54 -17.47 -21.15
N GLU A 184 2.25 -16.81 -20.23
CA GLU A 184 2.32 -17.20 -18.84
C GLU A 184 1.23 -16.53 -18.01
N THR A 185 0.73 -17.25 -17.01
CA THR A 185 -0.16 -16.71 -15.98
C THR A 185 0.61 -16.59 -14.67
N LEU A 186 0.65 -15.38 -14.14
CA LEU A 186 1.34 -15.06 -12.89
C LEU A 186 0.33 -14.78 -11.78
N GLY A 187 0.61 -15.26 -10.59
CA GLY A 187 -0.13 -14.93 -9.38
C GLY A 187 0.48 -13.71 -8.69
N ALA A 188 -0.34 -12.92 -8.04
CA ALA A 188 0.10 -11.89 -7.10
C ALA A 188 -0.83 -11.84 -5.89
N GLU A 189 -0.33 -11.29 -4.79
CA GLU A 189 -1.00 -11.35 -3.49
C GLU A 189 -1.52 -9.98 -3.03
N ALA A 190 -1.16 -8.90 -3.75
CA ALA A 190 -1.56 -7.55 -3.40
C ALA A 190 -3.08 -7.40 -3.35
N SER A 191 -3.55 -6.79 -2.28
CA SER A 191 -4.94 -6.33 -2.18
C SER A 191 -5.14 -5.04 -2.96
N MET A 192 -6.37 -4.77 -3.40
CA MET A 192 -6.72 -3.53 -4.06
C MET A 192 -7.80 -2.77 -3.29
N ALA A 193 -7.56 -1.48 -3.05
CA ALA A 193 -8.55 -0.59 -2.48
C ALA A 193 -8.92 0.52 -3.47
N PHE A 194 -10.21 0.71 -3.68
CA PHE A 194 -10.74 1.77 -4.55
C PHE A 194 -11.43 2.82 -3.68
N ILE A 195 -10.86 4.02 -3.66
CA ILE A 195 -11.31 5.10 -2.80
C ILE A 195 -12.09 6.12 -3.63
N GLY A 196 -13.26 6.48 -3.15
CA GLY A 196 -14.08 7.48 -3.80
C GLY A 196 -14.73 8.45 -2.82
N ASN A 197 -14.99 9.66 -3.29
CA ASN A 197 -15.73 10.64 -2.54
C ASN A 197 -17.19 10.61 -2.99
N THR A 198 -18.11 10.43 -2.03
CA THR A 198 -19.55 10.60 -2.28
C THR A 198 -19.91 12.07 -2.27
N LYS A 199 -20.75 12.49 -3.21
CA LYS A 199 -21.45 13.78 -3.10
C LYS A 199 -22.63 13.58 -2.17
N HIS A 200 -22.83 14.50 -1.24
CA HIS A 200 -24.07 14.62 -0.50
C HIS A 200 -25.17 15.15 -1.42
#